data_f80eb56aa627a2a2a04ed8959c10f20d
#
_entry.id   f80eb56aa627a2a2a04ed8959c10f20d
#
_cell.length_a   1.000
_cell.length_b   1.000
_cell.length_c   1.000
_cell.angle_alpha   90.00
_cell.angle_beta   90.00
_cell.angle_gamma   90.00
#
_symmetry.space_group_name_H-M   'P 1'
#
loop_
_entity.id
_entity.type
_entity.pdbx_description
1 polymer ?
#
loop_
_entity_poly.entity_id
_entity_poly.type
_entity_poly.pdbx_seq_one_letter_code
_entity_poly.pdbx_strand_id
1 'polypeptide(L)'
;MQHNKDILWKGVLQWVLDDLLRFVFPDADQVFDLQKRFVYLDKELAELNPGPGKKTDVRYVDNLVKVFRKDGGEEWVLIHVEVQDITKAEDRPIFPERMFRYYYRCFDRHHKPVVAIAIFCGPDGNLLQGSYSYEFMNTRLQYDYNTLSVLDYSDEELAESNNPFAWVVLTAKNALLKGKNVDKKLLEGKLFIFRKLYENGIFEKKKLQAILKFLDKYVLFEKRETIRTFGKEVDKITGKKNTMDILSEIYAEEKTWAIVKNLLTKTTHTMEEIAALAEVPVDFVKEVRKSLRKQKK
;
A
#
# COMPACT_ATOMS: atom_id res chain seq x y z
N MET A 1 14.91 1.46 9.52
CA MET A 1 14.27 0.32 8.81
C MET A 1 12.76 0.48 8.72
N GLN A 2 12.05 0.83 9.77
CA GLN A 2 10.57 0.95 9.79
C GLN A 2 10.04 2.03 8.82
N HIS A 3 10.65 3.21 8.79
CA HIS A 3 10.24 4.30 7.89
C HIS A 3 10.20 3.90 6.39
N ASN A 4 11.09 2.99 5.95
CA ASN A 4 11.06 2.50 4.57
C ASN A 4 9.90 1.54 4.30
N LYS A 5 9.48 0.74 5.29
CA LYS A 5 8.33 -0.18 5.15
C LYS A 5 7.03 0.60 4.98
N ASP A 6 6.85 1.69 5.73
CA ASP A 6 5.67 2.55 5.66
C ASP A 6 5.50 3.16 4.26
N ILE A 7 6.59 3.65 3.68
CA ILE A 7 6.60 4.19 2.31
C ILE A 7 6.21 3.11 1.29
N LEU A 8 6.69 1.88 1.48
CA LEU A 8 6.39 0.77 0.58
C LEU A 8 4.91 0.37 0.64
N TRP A 9 4.34 0.27 1.83
CA TRP A 9 2.91 0.02 2.00
C TRP A 9 2.07 1.12 1.37
N LYS A 10 2.40 2.38 1.65
CA LYS A 10 1.72 3.52 1.04
C LYS A 10 1.81 3.48 -0.48
N GLY A 11 2.96 3.12 -1.02
CA GLY A 11 3.17 3.00 -2.46
C GLY A 11 2.33 1.91 -3.10
N VAL A 12 2.28 0.71 -2.52
CA VAL A 12 1.49 -0.40 -3.09
C VAL A 12 -0.01 -0.16 -2.93
N LEU A 13 -0.46 0.37 -1.79
CA LEU A 13 -1.88 0.66 -1.54
C LEU A 13 -2.47 1.68 -2.52
N GLN A 14 -1.66 2.57 -3.09
CA GLN A 14 -2.13 3.47 -4.15
C GLN A 14 -2.64 2.74 -5.41
N TRP A 15 -2.21 1.50 -5.63
CA TRP A 15 -2.54 0.71 -6.81
C TRP A 15 -3.54 -0.42 -6.55
N VAL A 16 -3.60 -0.90 -5.30
CA VAL A 16 -4.43 -2.06 -4.93
C VAL A 16 -5.45 -1.74 -3.83
N LEU A 17 -5.84 -0.47 -3.67
CA LEU A 17 -6.82 -0.08 -2.64
C LEU A 17 -8.21 -0.68 -2.90
N ASP A 18 -8.63 -0.71 -4.16
CA ASP A 18 -9.88 -1.37 -4.55
C ASP A 18 -9.85 -2.87 -4.24
N ASP A 19 -8.70 -3.50 -4.41
CA ASP A 19 -8.50 -4.91 -4.10
C ASP A 19 -8.43 -5.15 -2.58
N LEU A 20 -7.83 -4.23 -1.82
CA LEU A 20 -7.92 -4.24 -0.35
C LEU A 20 -9.37 -4.18 0.11
N LEU A 21 -10.18 -3.27 -0.45
CA LEU A 21 -11.58 -3.14 -0.05
C LEU A 21 -12.37 -4.42 -0.35
N ARG A 22 -12.16 -5.05 -1.52
CA ARG A 22 -12.77 -6.36 -1.85
C ARG A 22 -12.25 -7.48 -0.97
N PHE A 23 -11.00 -7.40 -0.51
CA PHE A 23 -10.40 -8.41 0.35
C PHE A 23 -10.99 -8.37 1.78
N VAL A 24 -11.23 -7.16 2.28
CA VAL A 24 -11.78 -6.96 3.65
C VAL A 24 -13.31 -7.04 3.66
N PHE A 25 -13.98 -6.56 2.60
CA PHE A 25 -15.43 -6.47 2.49
C PHE A 25 -15.93 -7.25 1.27
N PRO A 26 -16.56 -8.42 1.46
CA PRO A 26 -17.07 -9.23 0.34
C PRO A 26 -18.10 -8.51 -0.53
N ASP A 27 -18.81 -7.54 0.03
CA ASP A 27 -19.83 -6.71 -0.62
C ASP A 27 -19.30 -5.35 -1.12
N ALA A 28 -17.99 -5.13 -1.12
CA ALA A 28 -17.37 -3.85 -1.50
C ALA A 28 -17.85 -3.33 -2.85
N ASP A 29 -17.97 -4.22 -3.85
CA ASP A 29 -18.45 -3.86 -5.19
C ASP A 29 -19.95 -3.52 -5.24
N GLN A 30 -20.72 -3.84 -4.21
CA GLN A 30 -22.14 -3.44 -4.10
C GLN A 30 -22.25 -2.06 -3.44
N VAL A 31 -21.38 -1.76 -2.49
CA VAL A 31 -21.40 -0.53 -1.69
C VAL A 31 -20.63 0.60 -2.35
N PHE A 32 -19.42 0.32 -2.86
CA PHE A 32 -18.50 1.34 -3.38
C PHE A 32 -18.46 1.35 -4.91
N ASP A 33 -18.37 2.54 -5.48
CA ASP A 33 -18.02 2.75 -6.89
C ASP A 33 -16.50 2.71 -7.05
N LEU A 34 -15.95 1.50 -7.07
CA LEU A 34 -14.51 1.24 -7.15
C LEU A 34 -13.89 1.57 -8.53
N GLN A 35 -14.72 1.91 -9.52
CA GLN A 35 -14.24 2.41 -10.81
C GLN A 35 -13.97 3.91 -10.78
N LYS A 36 -14.61 4.64 -9.87
CA LYS A 36 -14.28 6.04 -9.62
C LYS A 36 -12.92 6.14 -8.98
N ARG A 37 -12.22 7.20 -9.34
CA ARG A 37 -10.87 7.45 -8.81
C ARG A 37 -10.93 7.78 -7.33
N PHE A 38 -10.07 7.14 -6.57
CA PHE A 38 -9.80 7.47 -5.18
C PHE A 38 -9.10 8.81 -5.03
N VAL A 39 -9.45 9.58 -4.01
CA VAL A 39 -8.78 10.83 -3.68
C VAL A 39 -8.05 10.66 -2.36
N TYR A 40 -6.73 10.71 -2.40
CA TYR A 40 -5.89 10.57 -1.21
C TYR A 40 -5.78 11.89 -0.47
N LEU A 41 -6.12 11.87 0.82
CA LEU A 41 -6.20 13.03 1.72
C LEU A 41 -5.08 13.03 2.77
N ASP A 42 -3.88 12.57 2.39
CA ASP A 42 -2.76 12.38 3.32
C ASP A 42 -2.28 13.68 3.97
N LYS A 43 -2.38 14.80 3.28
CA LYS A 43 -2.00 16.13 3.81
C LYS A 43 -2.96 16.56 4.90
N GLU A 44 -4.24 16.33 4.67
CA GLU A 44 -5.31 16.65 5.61
C GLU A 44 -5.18 15.81 6.88
N LEU A 45 -4.80 14.53 6.75
CA LEU A 45 -4.57 13.67 7.90
C LEU A 45 -3.37 14.14 8.75
N ALA A 46 -2.29 14.58 8.11
CA ALA A 46 -1.14 15.14 8.80
C ALA A 46 -1.48 16.44 9.57
N GLU A 47 -2.38 17.28 9.04
CA GLU A 47 -2.88 18.48 9.70
C GLU A 47 -3.80 18.15 10.88
N LEU A 48 -4.57 17.06 10.79
CA LEU A 48 -5.46 16.59 11.85
C LEU A 48 -4.70 16.08 13.08
N ASN A 49 -3.44 15.73 12.91
CA ASN A 49 -2.61 15.19 13.99
C ASN A 49 -1.32 15.99 14.18
N PRO A 50 -1.40 17.27 14.63
CA PRO A 50 -0.22 17.98 15.07
C PRO A 50 0.27 17.29 16.34
N GLY A 51 1.29 16.43 16.22
CA GLY A 51 1.93 15.79 17.37
C GLY A 51 2.39 16.83 18.39
N PRO A 52 2.45 16.52 19.68
CA PRO A 52 2.90 17.43 20.70
C PRO A 52 4.36 17.80 20.46
N GLY A 53 4.60 18.90 19.75
CA GLY A 53 5.86 19.66 19.78
C GLY A 53 7.12 19.06 19.16
N LYS A 54 7.09 17.90 18.50
CA LYS A 54 8.25 17.33 17.80
C LYS A 54 7.92 16.90 16.38
N LYS A 55 8.63 17.46 15.39
CA LYS A 55 8.58 17.14 13.96
C LYS A 55 8.93 15.69 13.56
N THR A 56 9.02 14.75 14.50
CA THR A 56 9.67 13.44 14.29
C THR A 56 8.77 12.21 14.44
N ASP A 57 7.49 12.35 14.75
CA ASP A 57 6.61 11.18 14.95
C ASP A 57 5.60 10.90 13.82
N VAL A 58 5.99 11.15 12.57
CA VAL A 58 5.29 10.60 11.41
C VAL A 58 5.79 9.17 11.20
N ARG A 59 5.36 8.26 12.06
CA ARG A 59 5.83 6.85 12.04
C ARG A 59 4.85 5.87 11.43
N TYR A 60 3.71 6.34 10.90
CA TYR A 60 2.63 5.43 10.53
C TYR A 60 2.19 5.66 9.09
N VAL A 61 1.86 4.57 8.41
CA VAL A 61 1.27 4.61 7.07
C VAL A 61 -0.20 4.94 7.21
N ASP A 62 -0.46 6.21 7.47
CA ASP A 62 -1.83 6.69 7.52
C ASP A 62 -2.27 7.03 6.09
N ASN A 63 -3.15 6.24 5.53
CA ASN A 63 -3.82 6.57 4.29
C ASN A 63 -5.25 6.99 4.61
N LEU A 64 -5.57 8.23 4.34
CA LEU A 64 -6.94 8.71 4.36
C LEU A 64 -7.40 8.87 2.91
N VAL A 65 -8.42 8.12 2.54
CA VAL A 65 -8.87 8.06 1.15
C VAL A 65 -10.37 8.31 1.06
N LYS A 66 -10.75 9.20 0.16
CA LYS A 66 -12.14 9.43 -0.22
C LYS A 66 -12.55 8.41 -1.28
N VAL A 67 -13.60 7.67 -0.98
CA VAL A 67 -14.21 6.66 -1.84
C VAL A 67 -15.69 6.97 -2.05
N PHE A 68 -16.21 6.79 -3.25
CA PHE A 68 -17.60 7.08 -3.58
C PHE A 68 -18.48 5.85 -3.40
N ARG A 69 -19.72 6.06 -2.97
CA ARG A 69 -20.75 5.01 -2.89
C ARG A 69 -21.49 4.85 -4.21
N LYS A 70 -22.08 3.67 -4.43
CA LYS A 70 -22.87 3.35 -5.64
C LYS A 70 -24.30 3.87 -5.60
N ASP A 71 -24.86 4.13 -4.44
CA ASP A 71 -26.26 4.52 -4.25
C ASP A 71 -26.63 5.92 -4.79
N GLY A 72 -25.74 6.51 -5.59
CA GLY A 72 -26.03 7.69 -6.42
C GLY A 72 -26.06 9.03 -5.68
N GLY A 73 -25.87 9.04 -4.36
CA GLY A 73 -25.68 10.25 -3.60
C GLY A 73 -24.29 10.85 -3.83
N GLU A 74 -24.13 12.15 -3.64
CA GLU A 74 -22.80 12.79 -3.52
C GLU A 74 -22.03 12.32 -2.27
N GLU A 75 -22.59 11.37 -1.53
CA GLU A 75 -21.97 10.86 -0.33
C GLU A 75 -20.73 10.02 -0.65
N TRP A 76 -19.66 10.41 -0.03
CA TRP A 76 -18.39 9.70 -0.05
C TRP A 76 -18.04 9.21 1.36
N VAL A 77 -17.24 8.18 1.41
CA VAL A 77 -16.75 7.57 2.65
C VAL A 77 -15.25 7.80 2.75
N LEU A 78 -14.77 8.04 3.94
CA LEU A 78 -13.33 8.07 4.24
C LEU A 78 -12.88 6.66 4.61
N ILE A 79 -11.85 6.18 3.94
CA ILE A 79 -11.17 4.94 4.31
C ILE A 79 -9.85 5.30 4.96
N HIS A 80 -9.72 5.00 6.23
CA HIS A 80 -8.49 5.13 7.00
C HIS A 80 -7.80 3.77 7.07
N VAL A 81 -6.60 3.65 6.50
CA VAL A 81 -5.80 2.42 6.54
C VAL A 81 -4.54 2.69 7.34
N GLU A 82 -4.40 1.97 8.44
CA GLU A 82 -3.22 1.99 9.30
C GLU A 82 -2.47 0.66 9.17
N VAL A 83 -1.19 0.72 8.83
CA VAL A 83 -0.33 -0.47 8.77
C VAL A 83 0.61 -0.48 9.98
N GLN A 84 0.47 -1.49 10.81
CA GLN A 84 1.17 -1.56 12.08
C GLN A 84 2.06 -2.80 12.19
N ASP A 85 3.35 -2.57 12.45
CA ASP A 85 4.33 -3.58 12.84
C ASP A 85 4.63 -3.41 14.33
N ILE A 86 3.72 -3.91 15.20
CA ILE A 86 3.89 -3.83 16.65
C ILE A 86 4.84 -4.92 17.09
N THR A 87 6.04 -4.51 17.45
CA THR A 87 7.08 -5.39 18.02
C THR A 87 7.19 -5.26 19.54
N LYS A 88 6.61 -4.20 20.13
CA LYS A 88 6.67 -3.92 21.56
C LYS A 88 5.31 -4.07 22.21
N ALA A 89 5.25 -4.83 23.28
CA ALA A 89 4.03 -5.01 24.06
C ALA A 89 3.47 -3.68 24.62
N GLU A 90 4.35 -2.72 24.90
CA GLU A 90 4.02 -1.39 25.43
C GLU A 90 3.17 -0.55 24.45
N ASP A 91 3.32 -0.75 23.14
CA ASP A 91 2.60 0.00 22.12
C ASP A 91 1.17 -0.54 21.87
N ARG A 92 0.88 -1.77 22.34
CA ARG A 92 -0.40 -2.45 22.10
C ARG A 92 -1.62 -1.73 22.68
N PRO A 93 -1.60 -1.28 23.94
CA PRO A 93 -2.77 -0.59 24.51
C PRO A 93 -2.99 0.81 23.91
N ILE A 94 -1.95 1.44 23.38
CA ILE A 94 -2.01 2.79 22.81
C ILE A 94 -2.63 2.79 21.41
N PHE A 95 -2.49 1.69 20.67
CA PHE A 95 -2.94 1.59 19.28
C PHE A 95 -4.47 1.77 19.11
N PRO A 96 -5.35 1.07 19.89
CA PRO A 96 -6.80 1.24 19.76
C PRO A 96 -7.26 2.68 20.04
N GLU A 97 -6.69 3.33 21.06
CA GLU A 97 -7.00 4.74 21.37
C GLU A 97 -6.58 5.66 20.22
N ARG A 98 -5.45 5.39 19.58
CA ARG A 98 -4.99 6.15 18.41
C ARG A 98 -5.94 6.00 17.23
N MET A 99 -6.41 4.78 16.93
CA MET A 99 -7.41 4.52 15.89
C MET A 99 -8.71 5.31 16.16
N PHE A 100 -9.20 5.33 17.39
CA PHE A 100 -10.34 6.14 17.76
C PHE A 100 -10.09 7.64 17.57
N ARG A 101 -8.93 8.15 17.98
CA ARG A 101 -8.58 9.57 17.81
C ARG A 101 -8.56 9.99 16.35
N TYR A 102 -8.05 9.14 15.44
CA TYR A 102 -8.06 9.40 14.01
C TYR A 102 -9.48 9.38 13.44
N TYR A 103 -10.26 8.35 13.77
CA TYR A 103 -11.66 8.29 13.40
C TYR A 103 -12.43 9.56 13.82
N TYR A 104 -12.34 9.93 15.08
CA TYR A 104 -13.05 11.08 15.62
C TYR A 104 -12.67 12.38 14.90
N ARG A 105 -11.38 12.62 14.69
CA ARG A 105 -10.91 13.82 13.98
C ARG A 105 -11.35 13.86 12.52
N CYS A 106 -11.32 12.73 11.83
CA CYS A 106 -11.82 12.63 10.46
C CYS A 106 -13.33 12.91 10.41
N PHE A 107 -14.10 12.31 11.31
CA PHE A 107 -15.53 12.50 11.40
C PHE A 107 -15.90 13.95 11.76
N ASP A 108 -15.25 14.53 12.76
CA ASP A 108 -15.49 15.90 13.22
C ASP A 108 -15.22 16.93 12.11
N ARG A 109 -14.13 16.74 11.36
CA ARG A 109 -13.76 17.67 10.27
C ARG A 109 -14.64 17.55 9.02
N HIS A 110 -14.99 16.34 8.65
CA HIS A 110 -15.60 16.08 7.34
C HIS A 110 -17.10 15.78 7.42
N HIS A 111 -17.62 15.43 8.59
CA HIS A 111 -19.02 15.01 8.83
C HIS A 111 -19.47 13.94 7.83
N LYS A 112 -18.61 12.97 7.54
CA LYS A 112 -18.82 11.88 6.59
C LYS A 112 -18.59 10.52 7.27
N PRO A 113 -19.24 9.45 6.79
CA PRO A 113 -18.92 8.11 7.26
C PRO A 113 -17.43 7.81 7.13
N VAL A 114 -16.86 7.18 8.15
CA VAL A 114 -15.45 6.78 8.18
C VAL A 114 -15.37 5.28 8.40
N VAL A 115 -14.74 4.57 7.47
CA VAL A 115 -14.38 3.16 7.63
C VAL A 115 -12.90 3.10 7.99
N ALA A 116 -12.59 2.51 9.13
CA ALA A 116 -11.22 2.33 9.57
C ALA A 116 -10.79 0.87 9.40
N ILE A 117 -9.59 0.67 8.86
CA ILE A 117 -8.98 -0.64 8.62
C ILE A 117 -7.58 -0.61 9.22
N ALA A 118 -7.29 -1.50 10.15
CA ALA A 118 -5.96 -1.73 10.68
C ALA A 118 -5.35 -2.99 10.06
N ILE A 119 -4.18 -2.86 9.43
CA ILE A 119 -3.44 -3.97 8.83
C ILE A 119 -2.24 -4.28 9.75
N PHE A 120 -2.23 -5.46 10.34
CA PHE A 120 -1.17 -5.91 11.20
C PHE A 120 -0.19 -6.79 10.44
N CYS A 121 1.03 -6.30 10.28
CA CYS A 121 2.10 -6.98 9.54
C CYS A 121 3.27 -7.41 10.45
N GLY A 122 3.07 -7.41 11.76
CA GLY A 122 4.03 -7.90 12.75
C GLY A 122 3.78 -9.33 13.20
N PRO A 123 4.73 -9.94 13.92
CA PRO A 123 4.62 -11.32 14.40
C PRO A 123 3.51 -11.52 15.44
N ASP A 124 3.06 -10.45 16.08
CA ASP A 124 2.04 -10.46 17.13
C ASP A 124 0.71 -9.84 16.66
N GLY A 125 0.51 -9.74 15.35
CA GLY A 125 -0.66 -9.07 14.77
C GLY A 125 -2.01 -9.62 15.22
N ASN A 126 -2.09 -10.92 15.45
CA ASN A 126 -3.28 -11.62 15.95
C ASN A 126 -3.61 -11.34 17.43
N LEU A 127 -2.72 -10.68 18.17
CA LEU A 127 -2.95 -10.30 19.58
C LEU A 127 -3.53 -8.89 19.72
N LEU A 128 -3.74 -8.18 18.61
CA LEU A 128 -4.20 -6.80 18.62
C LEU A 128 -5.72 -6.74 18.59
N GLN A 129 -6.27 -5.88 19.46
CA GLN A 129 -7.71 -5.70 19.56
C GLN A 129 -8.24 -4.78 18.45
N GLY A 130 -9.38 -5.14 17.88
CA GLY A 130 -10.13 -4.32 16.93
C GLY A 130 -11.08 -3.31 17.57
N SER A 131 -10.86 -2.96 18.83
CA SER A 131 -11.74 -2.06 19.55
C SER A 131 -11.02 -1.18 20.57
N TYR A 132 -11.57 0.00 20.81
CA TYR A 132 -11.21 0.89 21.91
C TYR A 132 -12.43 1.14 22.77
N SER A 133 -12.30 1.01 24.08
CA SER A 133 -13.35 1.32 25.03
C SER A 133 -12.85 2.24 26.14
N TYR A 134 -13.72 3.13 26.57
CA TYR A 134 -13.49 4.03 27.68
C TYR A 134 -14.75 4.09 28.53
N GLU A 135 -14.59 3.97 29.84
CA GLU A 135 -15.67 4.11 30.78
C GLU A 135 -15.20 4.88 32.03
N PHE A 136 -15.92 5.92 32.36
CA PHE A 136 -15.72 6.67 33.60
C PHE A 136 -17.05 7.21 34.09
N MET A 137 -17.43 6.88 35.33
CA MET A 137 -18.76 7.17 35.89
C MET A 137 -19.87 6.66 34.96
N ASN A 138 -20.76 7.54 34.49
CA ASN A 138 -21.87 7.21 33.59
C ASN A 138 -21.55 7.48 32.13
N THR A 139 -20.31 7.85 31.82
CA THR A 139 -19.85 8.09 30.45
C THR A 139 -19.20 6.83 29.92
N ARG A 140 -19.73 6.29 28.79
CA ARG A 140 -19.20 5.12 28.11
C ARG A 140 -18.98 5.43 26.65
N LEU A 141 -17.84 4.99 26.13
CA LEU A 141 -17.46 5.00 24.71
C LEU A 141 -17.08 3.58 24.30
N GLN A 142 -17.61 3.14 23.16
CA GLN A 142 -17.20 1.92 22.46
C GLN A 142 -16.93 2.29 20.99
N TYR A 143 -15.76 1.92 20.49
CA TYR A 143 -15.37 2.13 19.10
C TYR A 143 -14.74 0.85 18.55
N ASP A 144 -15.37 0.26 17.55
CA ASP A 144 -14.90 -0.94 16.85
C ASP A 144 -14.41 -0.56 15.45
N TYR A 145 -13.35 -1.21 14.98
CA TYR A 145 -12.77 -0.99 13.66
C TYR A 145 -12.34 -2.31 13.02
N ASN A 146 -12.22 -2.32 11.69
CA ASN A 146 -11.86 -3.51 10.96
C ASN A 146 -10.37 -3.83 11.13
N THR A 147 -10.05 -5.09 11.33
CA THR A 147 -8.68 -5.57 11.46
C THR A 147 -8.38 -6.63 10.42
N LEU A 148 -7.12 -6.65 9.96
CA LEU A 148 -6.57 -7.67 9.10
C LEU A 148 -5.17 -7.98 9.59
N SER A 149 -4.92 -9.20 10.03
CA SER A 149 -3.56 -9.69 10.29
C SER A 149 -3.05 -10.48 9.10
N VAL A 150 -1.83 -10.20 8.66
CA VAL A 150 -1.21 -10.99 7.57
C VAL A 150 -1.01 -12.46 7.96
N LEU A 151 -1.08 -12.77 9.26
CA LEU A 151 -0.94 -14.13 9.80
C LEU A 151 -2.25 -14.93 9.85
N ASP A 152 -3.40 -14.29 9.62
CA ASP A 152 -4.71 -14.94 9.70
C ASP A 152 -5.01 -15.82 8.47
N TYR A 153 -4.21 -15.71 7.42
CA TYR A 153 -4.39 -16.43 6.16
C TYR A 153 -3.30 -17.46 5.95
N SER A 154 -3.63 -18.62 5.39
CA SER A 154 -2.63 -19.60 4.93
C SER A 154 -1.91 -19.11 3.67
N ASP A 155 -0.72 -19.67 3.40
CA ASP A 155 0.02 -19.31 2.18
C ASP A 155 -0.70 -19.84 0.93
N GLU A 156 -1.37 -20.97 1.06
CA GLU A 156 -2.17 -21.60 0.03
C GLU A 156 -3.37 -20.75 -0.36
N GLU A 157 -4.18 -20.30 0.61
CA GLU A 157 -5.32 -19.41 0.37
C GLU A 157 -4.89 -18.13 -0.36
N LEU A 158 -3.80 -17.51 0.08
CA LEU A 158 -3.29 -16.29 -0.52
C LEU A 158 -2.77 -16.53 -1.95
N ALA A 159 -2.11 -17.68 -2.20
CA ALA A 159 -1.54 -18.03 -3.49
C ALA A 159 -2.59 -18.47 -4.53
N GLU A 160 -3.74 -18.96 -4.09
CA GLU A 160 -4.88 -19.33 -4.95
C GLU A 160 -5.82 -18.15 -5.24
N SER A 161 -5.65 -17.06 -4.52
CA SER A 161 -6.51 -15.90 -4.66
C SER A 161 -6.28 -15.15 -5.96
N ASN A 162 -7.37 -14.81 -6.65
CA ASN A 162 -7.37 -13.91 -7.80
C ASN A 162 -7.33 -12.42 -7.39
N ASN A 163 -7.33 -12.11 -6.09
CA ASN A 163 -7.25 -10.75 -5.60
C ASN A 163 -5.79 -10.28 -5.53
N PRO A 164 -5.41 -9.18 -6.23
CA PRO A 164 -4.05 -8.64 -6.19
C PRO A 164 -3.54 -8.33 -4.78
N PHE A 165 -4.42 -7.90 -3.86
CA PHE A 165 -4.04 -7.59 -2.49
C PHE A 165 -3.60 -8.82 -1.70
N ALA A 166 -4.09 -10.02 -2.02
CA ALA A 166 -3.64 -11.27 -1.39
C ALA A 166 -2.13 -11.48 -1.56
N TRP A 167 -1.56 -11.09 -2.71
CA TRP A 167 -0.12 -11.18 -2.98
C TRP A 167 0.70 -10.17 -2.19
N VAL A 168 0.11 -9.01 -1.86
CA VAL A 168 0.72 -8.04 -0.92
C VAL A 168 0.77 -8.64 0.49
N VAL A 169 -0.33 -9.28 0.93
CA VAL A 169 -0.39 -9.98 2.23
C VAL A 169 0.63 -11.11 2.28
N LEU A 170 0.70 -11.96 1.25
CA LEU A 170 1.66 -13.07 1.17
C LEU A 170 3.12 -12.57 1.18
N THR A 171 3.39 -11.45 0.50
CA THR A 171 4.70 -10.79 0.52
C THR A 171 5.06 -10.31 1.93
N ALA A 172 4.12 -9.66 2.62
CA ALA A 172 4.34 -9.17 3.97
C ALA A 172 4.56 -10.31 4.96
N LYS A 173 3.79 -11.39 4.82
CA LYS A 173 3.93 -12.62 5.61
C LYS A 173 5.29 -13.29 5.38
N ASN A 174 5.75 -13.42 4.13
CA ASN A 174 7.06 -13.96 3.80
C ASN A 174 8.19 -13.16 4.48
N ALA A 175 8.08 -11.84 4.55
CA ALA A 175 9.08 -10.99 5.21
C ALA A 175 9.14 -11.16 6.75
N LEU A 176 8.20 -11.86 7.37
CA LEU A 176 8.21 -12.17 8.81
C LEU A 176 9.04 -13.41 9.14
N LEU A 177 9.49 -14.17 8.16
CA LEU A 177 10.31 -15.35 8.38
C LEU A 177 11.59 -15.01 9.14
N LYS A 178 11.93 -15.84 10.14
CA LYS A 178 13.10 -15.66 11.01
C LYS A 178 13.81 -17.00 11.25
N GLY A 179 14.98 -16.95 11.86
CA GLY A 179 15.71 -18.11 12.36
C GLY A 179 16.82 -18.61 11.45
N LYS A 180 17.29 -19.84 11.70
CA LYS A 180 18.38 -20.42 10.92
C LYS A 180 18.01 -20.54 9.44
N ASN A 181 18.96 -20.21 8.57
CA ASN A 181 18.79 -20.23 7.10
C ASN A 181 17.65 -19.32 6.60
N VAL A 182 17.39 -18.21 7.30
CA VAL A 182 16.32 -17.26 6.94
C VAL A 182 16.40 -16.82 5.47
N ASP A 183 17.62 -16.48 4.99
CA ASP A 183 17.84 -16.07 3.60
C ASP A 183 17.39 -17.13 2.57
N LYS A 184 17.60 -18.41 2.88
CA LYS A 184 17.15 -19.51 2.00
C LYS A 184 15.62 -19.57 1.93
N LYS A 185 14.95 -19.50 3.08
CA LYS A 185 13.48 -19.50 3.15
C LYS A 185 12.88 -18.27 2.47
N LEU A 186 13.46 -17.09 2.72
CA LEU A 186 13.04 -15.85 2.06
C LEU A 186 13.22 -15.92 0.54
N LEU A 187 14.33 -16.52 0.07
CA LEU A 187 14.59 -16.71 -1.36
C LEU A 187 13.54 -17.63 -2.00
N GLU A 188 13.26 -18.78 -1.37
CA GLU A 188 12.24 -19.72 -1.86
C GLU A 188 10.86 -19.05 -1.96
N GLY A 189 10.42 -18.36 -0.91
CA GLY A 189 9.15 -17.65 -0.89
C GLY A 189 9.09 -16.48 -1.89
N LYS A 190 10.15 -15.66 -1.95
CA LYS A 190 10.23 -14.53 -2.89
C LYS A 190 10.21 -15.00 -4.35
N LEU A 191 10.91 -16.09 -4.67
CA LEU A 191 10.89 -16.70 -6.01
C LEU A 191 9.53 -17.30 -6.36
N PHE A 192 8.89 -17.97 -5.41
CA PHE A 192 7.54 -18.53 -5.58
C PHE A 192 6.54 -17.41 -5.94
N ILE A 193 6.50 -16.33 -5.13
CA ILE A 193 5.62 -15.17 -5.36
C ILE A 193 5.93 -14.53 -6.72
N PHE A 194 7.21 -14.28 -7.02
CA PHE A 194 7.62 -13.68 -8.28
C PHE A 194 7.16 -14.52 -9.48
N ARG A 195 7.42 -15.83 -9.45
CA ARG A 195 7.05 -16.76 -10.53
C ARG A 195 5.56 -16.76 -10.78
N LYS A 196 4.77 -16.90 -9.72
CA LYS A 196 3.31 -16.92 -9.81
C LYS A 196 2.75 -15.61 -10.39
N LEU A 197 3.24 -14.47 -9.91
CA LEU A 197 2.83 -13.16 -10.41
C LEU A 197 3.20 -12.97 -11.89
N TYR A 198 4.38 -13.46 -12.30
CA TYR A 198 4.86 -13.31 -13.66
C TYR A 198 4.16 -14.24 -14.65
N GLU A 199 3.92 -15.51 -14.28
CA GLU A 199 3.31 -16.55 -15.13
C GLU A 199 1.80 -16.35 -15.29
N ASN A 200 1.10 -15.90 -14.24
CA ASN A 200 -0.37 -15.85 -14.26
C ASN A 200 -0.94 -14.78 -15.19
N GLY A 201 -0.22 -13.69 -15.44
CA GLY A 201 -0.64 -12.63 -16.39
C GLY A 201 -2.02 -12.00 -16.16
N ILE A 202 -2.67 -12.31 -15.00
CA ILE A 202 -4.08 -12.02 -14.72
C ILE A 202 -4.27 -10.54 -14.32
N PHE A 203 -3.22 -9.91 -13.77
CA PHE A 203 -3.35 -8.58 -13.20
C PHE A 203 -3.00 -7.47 -14.20
N GLU A 204 -3.68 -6.33 -14.05
CA GLU A 204 -3.35 -5.13 -14.80
C GLU A 204 -1.85 -4.78 -14.59
N LYS A 205 -1.17 -4.39 -15.68
CA LYS A 205 0.29 -4.12 -15.70
C LYS A 205 0.74 -3.24 -14.52
N LYS A 206 -0.01 -2.18 -14.21
CA LYS A 206 0.35 -1.23 -13.13
C LYS A 206 0.25 -1.84 -11.73
N LYS A 207 -0.79 -2.65 -11.49
CA LYS A 207 -0.94 -3.40 -10.22
C LYS A 207 0.19 -4.41 -10.07
N LEU A 208 0.47 -5.18 -11.12
CA LEU A 208 1.57 -6.15 -11.14
C LEU A 208 2.92 -5.48 -10.82
N GLN A 209 3.23 -4.37 -11.49
CA GLN A 209 4.46 -3.61 -11.25
C GLN A 209 4.57 -3.13 -9.79
N ALA A 210 3.48 -2.62 -9.22
CA ALA A 210 3.45 -2.16 -7.83
C ALA A 210 3.69 -3.31 -6.83
N ILE A 211 3.09 -4.47 -7.07
CA ILE A 211 3.28 -5.66 -6.22
C ILE A 211 4.70 -6.21 -6.34
N LEU A 212 5.25 -6.32 -7.57
CA LEU A 212 6.63 -6.76 -7.78
C LEU A 212 7.66 -5.82 -7.12
N LYS A 213 7.42 -4.52 -7.20
CA LYS A 213 8.25 -3.52 -6.51
C LYS A 213 8.14 -3.67 -4.99
N PHE A 214 6.93 -3.86 -4.47
CA PHE A 214 6.72 -4.12 -3.06
C PHE A 214 7.46 -5.39 -2.64
N LEU A 215 7.32 -6.50 -3.37
CA LEU A 215 8.03 -7.76 -3.13
C LEU A 215 9.56 -7.55 -3.08
N ASP A 216 10.11 -6.83 -4.07
CA ASP A 216 11.55 -6.60 -4.16
C ASP A 216 12.10 -5.82 -2.97
N LYS A 217 11.42 -4.75 -2.57
CA LYS A 217 11.89 -3.83 -1.53
C LYS A 217 11.47 -4.22 -0.11
N TYR A 218 10.41 -5.02 0.03
CA TYR A 218 9.89 -5.41 1.34
C TYR A 218 10.55 -6.69 1.87
N VAL A 219 10.83 -7.69 0.99
CA VAL A 219 11.55 -8.92 1.33
C VAL A 219 13.03 -8.75 1.05
N LEU A 220 13.80 -8.47 2.11
CA LEU A 220 15.23 -8.19 2.03
C LEU A 220 16.06 -9.40 2.44
N PHE A 221 17.15 -9.65 1.72
CA PHE A 221 18.15 -10.65 2.06
C PHE A 221 19.31 -10.01 2.82
N GLU A 222 19.89 -10.74 3.76
CA GLU A 222 21.08 -10.32 4.50
C GLU A 222 22.36 -10.56 3.68
N LYS A 223 22.41 -11.68 2.92
CA LYS A 223 23.60 -12.11 2.20
C LYS A 223 23.59 -11.64 0.75
N ARG A 224 24.69 -11.04 0.31
CA ARG A 224 24.89 -10.63 -1.09
C ARG A 224 24.78 -11.79 -2.09
N GLU A 225 25.17 -13.00 -1.66
CA GLU A 225 25.09 -14.22 -2.49
C GLU A 225 23.62 -14.58 -2.78
N THR A 226 22.73 -14.45 -1.78
CA THR A 226 21.29 -14.69 -1.95
C THR A 226 20.68 -13.68 -2.92
N ILE A 227 21.08 -12.39 -2.84
CA ILE A 227 20.66 -11.35 -3.78
C ILE A 227 21.04 -11.74 -5.23
N ARG A 228 22.28 -12.18 -5.44
CA ARG A 228 22.76 -12.63 -6.76
C ARG A 228 22.03 -13.86 -7.27
N THR A 229 21.73 -14.79 -6.36
CA THR A 229 20.98 -16.01 -6.69
C THR A 229 19.57 -15.67 -7.10
N PHE A 230 18.89 -14.80 -6.36
CA PHE A 230 17.56 -14.29 -6.72
C PHE A 230 17.57 -13.69 -8.13
N GLY A 231 18.53 -12.81 -8.43
CA GLY A 231 18.67 -12.22 -9.75
C GLY A 231 18.80 -13.27 -10.86
N LYS A 232 19.68 -14.24 -10.70
CA LYS A 232 19.87 -15.31 -11.71
C LYS A 232 18.61 -16.17 -11.92
N GLU A 233 17.88 -16.48 -10.87
CA GLU A 233 16.65 -17.27 -10.99
C GLU A 233 15.52 -16.48 -11.68
N VAL A 234 15.41 -15.18 -11.38
CA VAL A 234 14.45 -14.33 -12.07
C VAL A 234 14.80 -14.17 -13.56
N ASP A 235 16.09 -14.04 -13.92
CA ASP A 235 16.54 -14.05 -15.33
C ASP A 235 16.10 -15.32 -16.07
N LYS A 236 16.17 -16.48 -15.40
CA LYS A 236 15.69 -17.74 -15.98
C LYS A 236 14.16 -17.74 -16.18
N ILE A 237 13.39 -17.23 -15.19
CA ILE A 237 11.92 -17.17 -15.25
C ILE A 237 11.47 -16.25 -16.38
N THR A 238 12.14 -15.12 -16.55
CA THR A 238 11.73 -14.08 -17.51
C THR A 238 12.30 -14.27 -18.90
N GLY A 239 13.31 -15.13 -19.07
CA GLY A 239 14.05 -15.31 -20.33
C GLY A 239 14.91 -14.10 -20.72
N LYS A 240 15.03 -13.09 -19.86
CA LYS A 240 15.84 -11.88 -20.09
C LYS A 240 17.19 -11.99 -19.37
N LYS A 241 18.26 -11.58 -20.05
CA LYS A 241 19.60 -11.48 -19.44
C LYS A 241 19.71 -10.15 -18.72
N ASN A 242 19.28 -10.07 -17.55
CA ASN A 242 19.49 -9.01 -16.54
C ASN A 242 18.19 -8.70 -15.81
N THR A 243 17.95 -9.33 -14.69
CA THR A 243 16.76 -9.05 -13.84
C THR A 243 16.73 -7.63 -13.32
N MET A 244 17.92 -7.01 -13.23
CA MET A 244 18.01 -5.58 -12.98
C MET A 244 17.24 -4.79 -14.03
N ASP A 245 17.01 -5.34 -15.25
CA ASP A 245 16.30 -4.62 -16.30
C ASP A 245 14.79 -4.60 -16.11
N ILE A 246 14.13 -5.66 -15.59
CA ILE A 246 12.68 -5.60 -15.36
C ILE A 246 12.36 -4.70 -14.16
N LEU A 247 13.11 -4.85 -13.08
CA LEU A 247 12.95 -3.96 -11.93
C LEU A 247 13.47 -2.56 -12.26
N SER A 248 14.55 -2.43 -13.05
CA SER A 248 15.05 -1.14 -13.51
C SER A 248 14.14 -0.50 -14.56
N GLU A 249 13.49 -1.26 -15.44
CA GLU A 249 12.42 -0.76 -16.31
C GLU A 249 11.26 -0.20 -15.47
N ILE A 250 10.81 -0.93 -14.44
CA ILE A 250 9.78 -0.44 -13.52
C ILE A 250 10.23 0.85 -12.82
N TYR A 251 11.46 0.90 -12.32
CA TYR A 251 12.01 2.10 -11.67
C TYR A 251 12.29 3.23 -12.65
N ALA A 252 12.74 2.92 -13.87
CA ALA A 252 12.96 3.90 -14.91
C ALA A 252 11.65 4.52 -15.40
N GLU A 253 10.59 3.71 -15.61
CA GLU A 253 9.25 4.22 -15.95
C GLU A 253 8.74 5.17 -14.88
N GLU A 254 8.88 4.83 -13.58
CA GLU A 254 8.47 5.72 -12.48
C GLU A 254 9.29 7.01 -12.42
N LYS A 255 10.60 6.92 -12.56
CA LYS A 255 11.50 8.09 -12.58
C LYS A 255 11.16 9.00 -13.76
N THR A 256 10.97 8.42 -14.93
CA THR A 256 10.58 9.13 -16.14
C THR A 256 9.21 9.78 -16.00
N TRP A 257 8.24 9.06 -15.40
CA TRP A 257 6.92 9.61 -15.10
C TRP A 257 7.02 10.81 -14.14
N ALA A 258 7.86 10.71 -13.10
CA ALA A 258 8.09 11.78 -12.14
C ALA A 258 8.77 13.00 -12.79
N ILE A 259 9.72 12.79 -13.70
CA ILE A 259 10.38 13.85 -14.48
C ILE A 259 9.34 14.56 -15.35
N VAL A 260 8.56 13.81 -16.16
CA VAL A 260 7.53 14.35 -17.04
C VAL A 260 6.47 15.11 -16.23
N LYS A 261 6.03 14.57 -15.09
CA LYS A 261 5.11 15.25 -14.18
C LYS A 261 5.68 16.58 -13.68
N ASN A 262 6.94 16.60 -13.27
CA ASN A 262 7.60 17.81 -12.79
C ASN A 262 7.71 18.85 -13.91
N LEU A 263 8.10 18.46 -15.11
CA LEU A 263 8.15 19.36 -16.27
C LEU A 263 6.78 19.92 -16.61
N LEU A 264 5.74 19.09 -16.68
CA LEU A 264 4.35 19.51 -16.94
C LEU A 264 3.77 20.45 -15.88
N THR A 265 4.26 20.40 -14.64
CA THR A 265 3.68 21.18 -13.53
C THR A 265 4.51 22.40 -13.16
N LYS A 266 5.80 22.41 -13.48
CA LYS A 266 6.74 23.45 -13.02
C LYS A 266 7.33 24.28 -14.16
N THR A 267 7.08 23.92 -15.43
CA THR A 267 7.62 24.63 -16.60
C THR A 267 6.52 24.97 -17.58
N THR A 268 6.83 25.84 -18.54
CA THR A 268 5.95 26.24 -19.64
C THR A 268 6.23 25.53 -20.95
N HIS A 269 7.06 24.47 -20.93
CA HIS A 269 7.42 23.70 -22.10
C HIS A 269 6.21 23.05 -22.79
N THR A 270 6.28 22.93 -24.12
CA THR A 270 5.31 22.16 -24.90
C THR A 270 5.44 20.66 -24.62
N MET A 271 4.45 19.88 -25.05
CA MET A 271 4.51 18.40 -24.84
C MET A 271 5.64 17.77 -25.67
N GLU A 272 5.95 18.34 -26.82
CA GLU A 272 7.04 17.95 -27.71
C GLU A 272 8.41 18.21 -27.07
N GLU A 273 8.59 19.41 -26.47
CA GLU A 273 9.81 19.77 -25.75
C GLU A 273 10.01 18.87 -24.50
N ILE A 274 8.92 18.63 -23.75
CA ILE A 274 8.96 17.73 -22.58
C ILE A 274 9.31 16.30 -23.01
N ALA A 275 8.75 15.83 -24.11
CA ALA A 275 9.05 14.52 -24.69
C ALA A 275 10.55 14.39 -25.05
N ALA A 276 11.10 15.42 -25.68
CA ALA A 276 12.52 15.49 -26.01
C ALA A 276 13.41 15.55 -24.77
N LEU A 277 13.08 16.39 -23.77
CA LEU A 277 13.85 16.54 -22.54
C LEU A 277 13.82 15.28 -21.65
N ALA A 278 12.72 14.55 -21.65
CA ALA A 278 12.55 13.35 -20.86
C ALA A 278 12.90 12.05 -21.65
N GLU A 279 13.32 12.19 -22.91
CA GLU A 279 13.64 11.07 -23.81
C GLU A 279 12.51 10.04 -23.94
N VAL A 280 11.25 10.53 -24.08
CA VAL A 280 10.05 9.69 -24.15
C VAL A 280 9.19 10.02 -25.38
N PRO A 281 8.33 9.11 -25.83
CA PRO A 281 7.33 9.45 -26.85
C PRO A 281 6.36 10.54 -26.37
N VAL A 282 5.90 11.41 -27.27
CA VAL A 282 4.90 12.46 -26.96
C VAL A 282 3.63 11.88 -26.38
N ASP A 283 3.23 10.68 -26.79
CA ASP A 283 2.04 10.00 -26.27
C ASP A 283 2.17 9.63 -24.78
N PHE A 284 3.37 9.30 -24.31
CA PHE A 284 3.64 9.14 -22.89
C PHE A 284 3.39 10.44 -22.11
N VAL A 285 3.85 11.57 -22.63
CA VAL A 285 3.61 12.91 -22.03
C VAL A 285 2.13 13.23 -21.99
N LYS A 286 1.37 12.90 -23.05
CA LYS A 286 -0.10 13.05 -23.08
C LYS A 286 -0.79 12.20 -22.01
N GLU A 287 -0.33 10.96 -21.83
CA GLU A 287 -0.87 10.05 -20.79
C GLU A 287 -0.64 10.62 -19.39
N VAL A 288 0.58 11.05 -19.08
CA VAL A 288 0.90 11.69 -17.79
C VAL A 288 0.03 12.95 -17.59
N ARG A 289 -0.10 13.80 -18.60
CA ARG A 289 -0.95 15.01 -18.54
C ARG A 289 -2.42 14.68 -18.31
N LYS A 290 -2.94 13.63 -18.96
CA LYS A 290 -4.31 13.12 -18.76
C LYS A 290 -4.51 12.63 -17.33
N SER A 291 -3.54 11.92 -16.80
CA SER A 291 -3.51 11.47 -15.41
C SER A 291 -3.56 12.64 -14.42
N LEU A 292 -2.74 13.69 -14.65
CA LEU A 292 -2.69 14.87 -13.80
C LEU A 292 -3.98 15.73 -13.86
N ARG A 293 -4.62 15.84 -15.03
CA ARG A 293 -5.91 16.54 -15.18
C ARG A 293 -7.04 15.82 -14.45
N LYS A 294 -6.99 14.48 -14.41
CA LYS A 294 -7.93 13.70 -13.60
C LYS A 294 -7.67 13.85 -12.09
N GLN A 295 -6.50 14.39 -11.68
CA GLN A 295 -6.16 14.65 -10.27
C GLN A 295 -6.67 16.00 -9.77
N LYS A 296 -7.05 16.92 -10.67
CA LYS A 296 -7.51 18.27 -10.33
C LYS A 296 -9.03 18.45 -10.42
N LYS A 297 -9.77 17.44 -10.86
CA LYS A 297 -11.23 17.37 -10.82
C LYS A 297 -11.66 16.40 -9.73
#